data_1188da31afe5ead2c4635c906090666f
#
_entry.id   1188da31afe5ead2c4635c906090666f
#
_cell.length_a   1.000
_cell.length_b   1.000
_cell.length_c   1.000
_cell.angle_alpha   90.00
_cell.angle_beta   90.00
_cell.angle_gamma   90.00
#
_symmetry.space_group_name_H-M   'P 1'
#
loop_
_entity.id
_entity.type
_entity.pdbx_description
1 polymer ?
#
loop_
_entity_poly.entity_id
_entity_poly.type
_entity_poly.pdbx_seq_one_letter_code
_entity_poly.pdbx_strand_id
1 'polypeptide(L)'
;MGTPSPTLTRPWMTIPTTEVLEIALVIPLQGPAGIFGPSCEACAQLAVAEINSGTGVLGRELRLIPVDGGAAPHRVANELDALISAGAVDAVTGWHISAVREAVAPCVTGRVPYVYTALYEGGERTPGVFLTGETPECQLLPTMRWMARELGVRQWCIIGDNYVWPWGSAKAARDYAERCGARILDEIYVELGTAKFTNALRRIESSGAQGVLMFLVGNDAVRFNRAFAAAGLDERMLRLTSLMEENMLLASGAAATKGIYTASGFFESAATPEGLDFVGRYTTRYGPEAPVLNSMGESCYEGVRLLAALIQRAGRLDVPGLCSVADTVGYGGPRGEVHLQKCHLDQRIYLARADDLQFDVITSFRRAQQDER
;
A
#
# COMPACT_ATOMS: atom_id res chain seq x y z
N MET A 1 48.32 -62.61 18.15
CA MET A 1 46.90 -62.49 17.70
C MET A 1 46.40 -61.17 18.19
N GLY A 2 46.44 -60.19 17.33
CA GLY A 2 45.98 -58.80 17.63
C GLY A 2 44.60 -58.63 17.11
N THR A 3 43.68 -58.18 17.99
CA THR A 3 42.30 -57.79 17.61
C THR A 3 42.29 -56.42 16.95
N PRO A 4 41.57 -56.18 15.84
CA PRO A 4 41.45 -54.85 15.23
C PRO A 4 40.46 -53.99 16.00
N SER A 5 40.85 -52.73 16.27
CA SER A 5 39.97 -51.67 16.81
C SER A 5 38.84 -51.30 15.84
N PRO A 6 37.64 -51.00 16.33
CA PRO A 6 36.57 -50.56 15.47
C PRO A 6 36.75 -49.08 15.07
N THR A 7 36.80 -48.86 13.78
CA THR A 7 36.78 -47.51 13.16
C THR A 7 35.41 -46.87 13.36
N LEU A 8 35.34 -45.86 14.22
CA LEU A 8 34.15 -44.98 14.36
C LEU A 8 34.00 -44.13 13.10
N THR A 9 33.16 -44.55 12.18
CA THR A 9 32.64 -43.71 11.12
C THR A 9 31.68 -42.69 11.74
N ARG A 10 32.10 -41.43 11.81
CA ARG A 10 31.20 -40.29 12.10
C ARG A 10 30.21 -40.17 10.97
N PRO A 11 28.89 -40.17 11.25
CA PRO A 11 27.93 -39.79 10.22
C PRO A 11 28.15 -38.30 9.90
N TRP A 12 28.42 -38.01 8.62
CA TRP A 12 28.45 -36.66 8.11
C TRP A 12 27.06 -36.06 8.30
N MET A 13 26.95 -35.13 9.21
CA MET A 13 25.78 -34.24 9.27
C MET A 13 25.79 -33.46 7.97
N THR A 14 24.96 -33.86 7.02
CA THR A 14 24.51 -33.01 5.96
C THR A 14 23.80 -31.82 6.62
N ILE A 15 24.46 -30.66 6.66
CA ILE A 15 23.79 -29.41 6.96
C ILE A 15 22.70 -29.29 5.88
N PRO A 16 21.41 -29.26 6.24
CA PRO A 16 20.37 -29.01 5.25
C PRO A 16 20.73 -27.68 4.58
N THR A 17 20.98 -27.66 3.29
CA THR A 17 20.96 -26.43 2.53
C THR A 17 19.53 -25.95 2.60
N THR A 18 19.29 -24.95 3.46
CA THR A 18 17.98 -24.30 3.57
C THR A 18 17.72 -23.69 2.20
N GLU A 19 16.80 -24.28 1.44
CA GLU A 19 16.39 -23.68 0.15
C GLU A 19 15.80 -22.31 0.49
N VAL A 20 16.19 -21.29 -0.24
CA VAL A 20 15.73 -19.91 -0.06
C VAL A 20 14.61 -19.63 -1.05
N LEU A 21 13.57 -18.96 -0.59
CA LEU A 21 12.51 -18.36 -1.40
C LEU A 21 12.88 -16.92 -1.70
N GLU A 22 13.21 -16.62 -2.95
CA GLU A 22 13.61 -15.29 -3.41
C GLU A 22 12.38 -14.50 -3.81
N ILE A 23 12.16 -13.35 -3.18
CA ILE A 23 11.01 -12.48 -3.42
C ILE A 23 11.51 -11.14 -3.96
N ALA A 24 11.12 -10.77 -5.18
CA ALA A 24 11.33 -9.41 -5.67
C ALA A 24 10.47 -8.43 -4.86
N LEU A 25 11.11 -7.51 -4.15
CA LEU A 25 10.46 -6.42 -3.43
C LEU A 25 10.49 -5.16 -4.30
N VAL A 26 9.37 -4.87 -4.96
CA VAL A 26 9.23 -3.71 -5.85
C VAL A 26 8.71 -2.52 -5.07
N ILE A 27 9.60 -1.60 -4.71
CA ILE A 27 9.29 -0.41 -3.91
C ILE A 27 9.91 0.84 -4.52
N PRO A 28 9.32 2.03 -4.34
CA PRO A 28 9.85 3.25 -4.94
C PRO A 28 11.11 3.72 -4.18
N LEU A 29 12.26 3.71 -4.85
CA LEU A 29 13.50 4.24 -4.31
C LEU A 29 13.82 5.65 -4.83
N GLN A 30 13.02 6.15 -5.79
CA GLN A 30 13.16 7.47 -6.39
C GLN A 30 11.80 8.05 -6.82
N GLY A 31 11.83 9.28 -7.37
CA GLY A 31 10.65 9.96 -7.88
C GLY A 31 9.72 10.48 -6.78
N PRO A 32 8.49 10.93 -7.12
CA PRO A 32 7.53 11.45 -6.15
C PRO A 32 7.16 10.46 -5.04
N ALA A 33 7.06 9.18 -5.37
CA ALA A 33 6.75 8.11 -4.43
C ALA A 33 7.95 7.67 -3.56
N GLY A 34 9.18 8.10 -3.88
CA GLY A 34 10.40 7.68 -3.17
C GLY A 34 10.38 7.95 -1.66
N ILE A 35 9.55 8.88 -1.20
CA ILE A 35 9.33 9.17 0.23
C ILE A 35 8.80 7.95 1.01
N PHE A 36 8.19 6.97 0.37
CA PHE A 36 7.66 5.74 1.00
C PHE A 36 8.68 4.61 1.08
N GLY A 37 9.71 4.63 0.21
CA GLY A 37 10.68 3.53 0.06
C GLY A 37 11.27 3.02 1.37
N PRO A 38 11.83 3.89 2.25
CA PRO A 38 12.43 3.45 3.50
C PRO A 38 11.48 2.69 4.43
N SER A 39 10.24 3.14 4.58
CA SER A 39 9.22 2.46 5.38
C SER A 39 8.78 1.14 4.74
N CYS A 40 8.59 1.12 3.42
CA CYS A 40 8.26 -0.09 2.67
C CYS A 40 9.31 -1.19 2.84
N GLU A 41 10.59 -0.84 2.72
CA GLU A 41 11.69 -1.77 2.90
C GLU A 41 11.76 -2.29 4.33
N ALA A 42 11.74 -1.39 5.32
CA ALA A 42 11.83 -1.76 6.73
C ALA A 42 10.69 -2.72 7.16
N CYS A 43 9.46 -2.42 6.77
CA CYS A 43 8.30 -3.24 7.12
C CYS A 43 8.33 -4.61 6.41
N ALA A 44 8.72 -4.68 5.14
CA ALA A 44 8.89 -5.95 4.43
C ALA A 44 9.99 -6.81 5.07
N GLN A 45 11.13 -6.20 5.45
CA GLN A 45 12.21 -6.87 6.17
C GLN A 45 11.80 -7.36 7.56
N LEU A 46 10.94 -6.62 8.27
CA LEU A 46 10.37 -7.06 9.54
C LEU A 46 9.55 -8.34 9.35
N ALA A 47 8.65 -8.37 8.36
CA ALA A 47 7.85 -9.56 8.06
C ALA A 47 8.71 -10.78 7.73
N VAL A 48 9.73 -10.61 6.89
CA VAL A 48 10.68 -11.69 6.56
C VAL A 48 11.42 -12.19 7.79
N ALA A 49 11.91 -11.29 8.64
CA ALA A 49 12.63 -11.68 9.85
C ALA A 49 11.74 -12.48 10.82
N GLU A 50 10.48 -12.09 10.97
CA GLU A 50 9.51 -12.79 11.82
C GLU A 50 9.19 -14.19 11.27
N ILE A 51 8.98 -14.33 9.98
CA ILE A 51 8.72 -15.62 9.34
C ILE A 51 9.94 -16.53 9.45
N ASN A 52 11.14 -16.00 9.20
CA ASN A 52 12.39 -16.76 9.27
C ASN A 52 12.82 -17.11 10.69
N SER A 53 12.34 -16.38 11.71
CA SER A 53 12.58 -16.74 13.11
C SER A 53 11.92 -18.07 13.53
N GLY A 54 10.94 -18.54 12.74
CA GLY A 54 10.30 -19.84 12.84
C GLY A 54 10.89 -20.84 11.85
N THR A 55 10.03 -21.56 11.16
CA THR A 55 10.40 -22.57 10.16
C THR A 55 10.44 -22.03 8.72
N GLY A 56 10.32 -20.72 8.55
CA GLY A 56 10.14 -20.11 7.23
C GLY A 56 8.82 -20.51 6.59
N VAL A 57 8.78 -20.56 5.25
CA VAL A 57 7.62 -20.97 4.46
C VAL A 57 7.93 -22.32 3.80
N LEU A 58 7.18 -23.37 4.13
CA LEU A 58 7.42 -24.76 3.70
C LEU A 58 8.87 -25.24 4.02
N GLY A 59 9.44 -24.79 5.13
CA GLY A 59 10.82 -25.12 5.53
C GLY A 59 11.92 -24.34 4.80
N ARG A 60 11.56 -23.31 4.00
CA ARG A 60 12.48 -22.45 3.26
C ARG A 60 12.53 -21.06 3.89
N GLU A 61 13.71 -20.46 3.95
CA GLU A 61 13.88 -19.07 4.36
C GLU A 61 13.41 -18.11 3.26
N LEU A 62 12.84 -16.97 3.63
CA LEU A 62 12.51 -15.89 2.71
C LEU A 62 13.69 -14.94 2.58
N ARG A 63 13.95 -14.45 1.37
CA ARG A 63 14.90 -13.38 1.08
C ARG A 63 14.30 -12.37 0.11
N LEU A 64 14.52 -11.07 0.38
CA LEU A 64 14.05 -9.99 -0.48
C LEU A 64 15.15 -9.57 -1.45
N ILE A 65 14.77 -9.39 -2.70
CA ILE A 65 15.59 -8.78 -3.76
C ILE A 65 14.94 -7.44 -4.09
N PRO A 66 15.53 -6.29 -3.70
CA PRO A 66 14.94 -4.99 -3.97
C PRO A 66 14.98 -4.65 -5.46
N VAL A 67 13.87 -4.11 -5.97
CA VAL A 67 13.70 -3.59 -7.32
C VAL A 67 13.12 -2.18 -7.22
N ASP A 68 13.71 -1.21 -7.94
CA ASP A 68 13.26 0.18 -7.87
C ASP A 68 11.94 0.41 -8.62
N GLY A 69 10.83 0.31 -7.91
CA GLY A 69 9.48 0.62 -8.40
C GLY A 69 9.20 2.11 -8.64
N GLY A 70 10.14 3.01 -8.32
CA GLY A 70 10.08 4.44 -8.63
C GLY A 70 10.63 4.79 -10.02
N ALA A 71 11.24 3.83 -10.71
CA ALA A 71 11.70 3.98 -12.08
C ALA A 71 10.52 3.99 -13.09
N ALA A 72 10.82 4.29 -14.35
CA ALA A 72 9.81 4.27 -15.42
C ALA A 72 9.17 2.86 -15.52
N PRO A 73 7.83 2.73 -15.66
CA PRO A 73 7.13 1.44 -15.61
C PRO A 73 7.71 0.34 -16.50
N HIS A 74 8.10 0.67 -17.74
CA HIS A 74 8.70 -0.28 -18.67
C HIS A 74 10.08 -0.79 -18.22
N ARG A 75 10.85 0.02 -17.48
CA ARG A 75 12.15 -0.39 -16.92
C ARG A 75 11.98 -1.39 -15.80
N VAL A 76 11.04 -1.11 -14.90
CA VAL A 76 10.68 -2.03 -13.79
C VAL A 76 10.21 -3.37 -14.35
N ALA A 77 9.33 -3.36 -15.36
CA ALA A 77 8.84 -4.56 -16.01
C ALA A 77 9.98 -5.37 -16.68
N ASN A 78 10.89 -4.70 -17.40
CA ASN A 78 12.03 -5.37 -18.04
C ASN A 78 13.00 -5.99 -17.04
N GLU A 79 13.27 -5.31 -15.90
CA GLU A 79 14.11 -5.84 -14.83
C GLU A 79 13.48 -7.08 -14.19
N LEU A 80 12.19 -7.00 -13.85
CA LEU A 80 11.46 -8.15 -13.32
C LEU A 80 11.39 -9.31 -14.30
N ASP A 81 11.14 -9.05 -15.58
CA ASP A 81 11.11 -10.10 -16.59
C ASP A 81 12.47 -10.81 -16.70
N ALA A 82 13.57 -10.07 -16.63
CA ALA A 82 14.91 -10.63 -16.61
C ALA A 82 15.16 -11.51 -15.37
N LEU A 83 14.78 -11.03 -14.16
CA LEU A 83 14.91 -11.79 -12.92
C LEU A 83 14.08 -13.08 -12.95
N ILE A 84 12.82 -13.00 -13.39
CA ILE A 84 11.93 -14.15 -13.50
C ILE A 84 12.44 -15.15 -14.55
N SER A 85 12.93 -14.67 -15.70
CA SER A 85 13.45 -15.52 -16.78
C SER A 85 14.74 -16.23 -16.40
N ALA A 86 15.55 -15.60 -15.53
CA ALA A 86 16.76 -16.21 -14.97
C ALA A 86 16.47 -17.19 -13.81
N GLY A 87 15.21 -17.29 -13.33
CA GLY A 87 14.87 -18.05 -12.13
C GLY A 87 15.48 -17.47 -10.86
N ALA A 88 15.77 -16.16 -10.86
CA ALA A 88 16.39 -15.46 -9.73
C ALA A 88 15.37 -15.02 -8.68
N VAL A 89 14.08 -15.07 -8.99
CA VAL A 89 12.98 -14.75 -8.07
C VAL A 89 11.85 -15.76 -8.23
N ASP A 90 11.25 -16.12 -7.10
CA ASP A 90 10.15 -17.08 -6.98
C ASP A 90 8.79 -16.38 -6.89
N ALA A 91 8.76 -15.12 -6.46
CA ALA A 91 7.55 -14.33 -6.26
C ALA A 91 7.84 -12.83 -6.35
N VAL A 92 6.79 -12.02 -6.45
CA VAL A 92 6.87 -10.55 -6.46
C VAL A 92 5.95 -9.98 -5.39
N THR A 93 6.39 -8.97 -4.67
CA THR A 93 5.54 -8.15 -3.78
C THR A 93 6.05 -6.73 -3.69
N GLY A 94 5.25 -5.82 -3.12
CA GLY A 94 5.68 -4.47 -2.80
C GLY A 94 4.69 -3.39 -3.21
N TRP A 95 4.99 -2.17 -2.74
CA TRP A 95 4.22 -0.97 -3.01
C TRP A 95 4.85 -0.17 -4.15
N HIS A 96 4.08 0.14 -5.16
CA HIS A 96 4.44 1.03 -6.27
C HIS A 96 3.18 1.55 -6.97
N ILE A 97 3.29 2.55 -7.83
CA ILE A 97 2.13 3.15 -8.51
C ILE A 97 1.45 2.17 -9.50
N SER A 98 0.16 2.38 -9.75
CA SER A 98 -0.64 1.52 -10.64
C SER A 98 -0.08 1.39 -12.07
N ALA A 99 0.58 2.44 -12.60
CA ALA A 99 1.24 2.35 -13.90
C ALA A 99 2.36 1.29 -13.94
N VAL A 100 3.08 1.10 -12.82
CA VAL A 100 4.07 0.02 -12.69
C VAL A 100 3.37 -1.34 -12.58
N ARG A 101 2.28 -1.45 -11.78
CA ARG A 101 1.49 -2.70 -11.72
C ARG A 101 1.02 -3.14 -13.10
N GLU A 102 0.47 -2.24 -13.90
CA GLU A 102 -0.01 -2.55 -15.26
C GLU A 102 1.11 -3.04 -16.17
N ALA A 103 2.32 -2.48 -16.03
CA ALA A 103 3.48 -2.93 -16.80
C ALA A 103 4.03 -4.28 -16.31
N VAL A 104 3.97 -4.56 -15.00
CA VAL A 104 4.50 -5.77 -14.35
C VAL A 104 3.56 -6.97 -14.50
N ALA A 105 2.24 -6.77 -14.44
CA ALA A 105 1.25 -7.85 -14.45
C ALA A 105 1.42 -8.83 -15.63
N PRO A 106 1.69 -8.40 -16.87
CA PRO A 106 1.97 -9.33 -17.98
C PRO A 106 3.23 -10.18 -17.78
N CYS A 107 4.28 -9.64 -17.11
CA CYS A 107 5.55 -10.35 -16.91
C CYS A 107 5.42 -11.49 -15.90
N VAL A 108 4.53 -11.37 -14.90
CA VAL A 108 4.32 -12.35 -13.83
C VAL A 108 3.25 -13.39 -14.17
N THR A 109 2.34 -13.08 -15.10
CA THR A 109 1.18 -13.92 -15.43
C THR A 109 1.57 -15.36 -15.76
N GLY A 110 1.06 -16.31 -14.95
CA GLY A 110 1.30 -17.75 -15.13
C GLY A 110 2.73 -18.20 -14.80
N ARG A 111 3.62 -17.31 -14.37
CA ARG A 111 5.03 -17.59 -14.08
C ARG A 111 5.33 -17.59 -12.59
N VAL A 112 5.07 -16.49 -11.93
CA VAL A 112 5.30 -16.32 -10.48
C VAL A 112 4.12 -15.59 -9.84
N PRO A 113 3.78 -15.85 -8.57
CA PRO A 113 2.75 -15.11 -7.85
C PRO A 113 3.20 -13.67 -7.60
N TYR A 114 2.23 -12.76 -7.61
CA TYR A 114 2.46 -11.34 -7.38
C TYR A 114 1.45 -10.79 -6.35
N VAL A 115 1.94 -10.33 -5.20
CA VAL A 115 1.13 -9.62 -4.20
C VAL A 115 1.39 -8.13 -4.35
N TYR A 116 0.43 -7.41 -4.93
CA TYR A 116 0.47 -5.96 -5.08
C TYR A 116 -0.15 -5.30 -3.86
N THR A 117 0.61 -4.41 -3.21
CA THR A 117 0.23 -3.91 -1.88
C THR A 117 -0.31 -2.49 -1.85
N ALA A 118 -0.17 -1.73 -2.95
CA ALA A 118 -0.64 -0.36 -3.00
C ALA A 118 -2.16 -0.28 -3.15
N LEU A 119 -2.75 0.77 -2.56
CA LEU A 119 -4.08 1.19 -2.94
C LEU A 119 -4.14 1.48 -4.45
N TYR A 120 -5.26 1.22 -5.08
CA TYR A 120 -5.36 1.34 -6.53
C TYR A 120 -6.80 1.62 -6.99
N GLU A 121 -6.99 1.89 -8.27
CA GLU A 121 -8.28 2.28 -8.88
C GLU A 121 -9.35 1.17 -8.92
N GLY A 122 -8.99 -0.06 -8.60
CA GLY A 122 -9.87 -1.23 -8.70
C GLY A 122 -9.79 -1.94 -10.05
N GLY A 123 -10.48 -3.09 -10.16
CA GLY A 123 -10.68 -3.79 -11.42
C GLY A 123 -9.58 -4.79 -11.82
N GLU A 124 -8.53 -4.99 -11.03
CA GLU A 124 -7.50 -5.99 -11.30
C GLU A 124 -8.07 -7.42 -11.20
N ARG A 125 -7.79 -8.26 -12.21
CA ARG A 125 -8.29 -9.64 -12.28
C ARG A 125 -7.28 -10.62 -12.90
N THR A 126 -6.04 -10.19 -13.09
CA THR A 126 -5.00 -11.03 -13.66
C THR A 126 -4.76 -12.24 -12.75
N PRO A 127 -4.84 -13.49 -13.27
CA PRO A 127 -4.59 -14.69 -12.46
C PRO A 127 -3.19 -14.66 -11.85
N GLY A 128 -3.09 -14.89 -10.53
CA GLY A 128 -1.83 -14.86 -9.79
C GLY A 128 -1.45 -13.48 -9.26
N VAL A 129 -2.26 -12.45 -9.50
CA VAL A 129 -2.17 -11.15 -8.83
C VAL A 129 -3.12 -11.13 -7.64
N PHE A 130 -2.56 -10.94 -6.45
CA PHE A 130 -3.29 -10.83 -5.18
C PHE A 130 -3.10 -9.41 -4.65
N LEU A 131 -4.11 -8.85 -4.00
CA LEU A 131 -4.18 -7.43 -3.70
C LEU A 131 -4.46 -7.19 -2.22
N THR A 132 -3.54 -6.53 -1.53
CA THR A 132 -3.75 -6.10 -0.14
C THR A 132 -4.18 -4.65 -0.04
N GLY A 133 -4.00 -3.86 -1.10
CA GLY A 133 -4.33 -2.44 -1.14
C GLY A 133 -5.83 -2.15 -1.24
N GLU A 134 -6.18 -0.97 -0.81
CA GLU A 134 -7.54 -0.44 -0.80
C GLU A 134 -7.99 -0.02 -2.21
N THR A 135 -9.31 0.09 -2.37
CA THR A 135 -9.94 0.60 -3.61
C THR A 135 -10.80 1.84 -3.31
N PRO A 136 -11.15 2.64 -4.32
CA PRO A 136 -12.04 3.79 -4.15
C PRO A 136 -13.39 3.42 -3.50
N GLU A 137 -13.90 2.22 -3.75
CA GLU A 137 -15.16 1.76 -3.16
C GLU A 137 -15.08 1.71 -1.63
N CYS A 138 -14.00 1.19 -1.07
CA CYS A 138 -13.86 1.09 0.38
C CYS A 138 -13.33 2.37 1.03
N GLN A 139 -12.58 3.22 0.31
CA GLN A 139 -12.02 4.46 0.84
C GLN A 139 -12.92 5.68 0.57
N LEU A 140 -13.25 5.97 -0.70
CA LEU A 140 -13.90 7.23 -1.08
C LEU A 140 -15.41 7.23 -0.81
N LEU A 141 -16.14 6.17 -1.14
CA LEU A 141 -17.58 6.15 -0.98
C LEU A 141 -18.03 6.41 0.46
N PRO A 142 -17.55 5.66 1.48
CA PRO A 142 -17.97 5.90 2.85
C PRO A 142 -17.49 7.24 3.39
N THR A 143 -16.30 7.69 3.01
CA THR A 143 -15.75 8.97 3.50
C THR A 143 -16.43 10.17 2.88
N MET A 144 -16.72 10.15 1.58
CA MET A 144 -17.50 11.22 0.92
C MET A 144 -18.92 11.31 1.52
N ARG A 145 -19.56 10.16 1.81
CA ARG A 145 -20.86 10.11 2.48
C ARG A 145 -20.78 10.70 3.89
N TRP A 146 -19.75 10.34 4.65
CA TRP A 146 -19.52 10.87 5.98
C TRP A 146 -19.30 12.40 5.93
N MET A 147 -18.45 12.92 5.05
CA MET A 147 -18.20 14.36 4.91
C MET A 147 -19.43 15.12 4.44
N ALA A 148 -20.28 14.54 3.60
CA ALA A 148 -21.53 15.15 3.17
C ALA A 148 -22.55 15.27 4.33
N ARG A 149 -22.55 14.28 5.24
CA ARG A 149 -23.49 14.24 6.39
C ARG A 149 -23.00 15.07 7.57
N GLU A 150 -21.74 14.89 7.96
CA GLU A 150 -21.19 15.48 9.19
C GLU A 150 -20.64 16.90 8.99
N LEU A 151 -20.09 17.19 7.81
CA LEU A 151 -19.45 18.47 7.50
C LEU A 151 -20.16 19.28 6.44
N GLY A 152 -21.21 18.73 5.81
CA GLY A 152 -21.97 19.42 4.77
C GLY A 152 -21.23 19.61 3.44
N VAL A 153 -20.10 18.93 3.22
CA VAL A 153 -19.28 19.06 2.02
C VAL A 153 -19.90 18.28 0.87
N ARG A 154 -20.44 18.99 -0.12
CA ARG A 154 -21.17 18.42 -1.26
C ARG A 154 -20.66 18.92 -2.62
N GLN A 155 -19.76 19.88 -2.65
CA GLN A 155 -19.19 20.45 -3.87
C GLN A 155 -17.69 20.21 -3.86
N TRP A 156 -17.21 19.42 -4.82
CA TRP A 156 -15.85 18.96 -4.88
C TRP A 156 -15.14 19.41 -6.15
N CYS A 157 -13.88 19.73 -6.04
CA CYS A 157 -12.94 19.80 -7.15
C CYS A 157 -11.96 18.64 -7.03
N ILE A 158 -11.57 18.02 -8.14
CA ILE A 158 -10.57 16.96 -8.16
C ILE A 158 -9.24 17.53 -8.62
N ILE A 159 -8.15 17.13 -7.94
CA ILE A 159 -6.78 17.25 -8.45
C ILE A 159 -6.09 15.89 -8.38
N GLY A 160 -5.40 15.50 -9.44
CA GLY A 160 -4.69 14.23 -9.51
C GLY A 160 -3.46 14.29 -10.41
N ASP A 161 -2.54 13.37 -10.18
CA ASP A 161 -1.44 13.11 -11.10
C ASP A 161 -1.97 12.49 -12.40
N ASN A 162 -1.32 12.78 -13.51
CA ASN A 162 -1.82 12.41 -14.84
C ASN A 162 -1.46 10.95 -15.20
N TYR A 163 -2.08 9.96 -14.53
CA TYR A 163 -1.94 8.53 -14.84
C TYR A 163 -3.14 7.70 -14.34
N VAL A 164 -3.12 6.39 -14.54
CA VAL A 164 -4.27 5.48 -14.39
C VAL A 164 -4.98 5.53 -13.04
N TRP A 165 -4.24 5.55 -11.90
CA TRP A 165 -4.86 5.56 -10.57
C TRP A 165 -5.71 6.83 -10.30
N PRO A 166 -5.21 8.06 -10.51
CA PRO A 166 -6.05 9.25 -10.35
C PRO A 166 -7.24 9.30 -11.32
N TRP A 167 -7.07 8.83 -12.56
CA TRP A 167 -8.20 8.80 -13.50
C TRP A 167 -9.30 7.82 -13.07
N GLY A 168 -8.90 6.62 -12.65
CA GLY A 168 -9.84 5.62 -12.13
C GLY A 168 -10.53 6.07 -10.85
N SER A 169 -9.76 6.67 -9.92
CA SER A 169 -10.30 7.24 -8.68
C SER A 169 -11.26 8.41 -8.93
N ALA A 170 -10.95 9.29 -9.86
CA ALA A 170 -11.84 10.39 -10.25
C ALA A 170 -13.14 9.87 -10.89
N LYS A 171 -13.05 8.85 -11.76
CA LYS A 171 -14.25 8.19 -12.31
C LYS A 171 -15.14 7.63 -11.21
N ALA A 172 -14.57 6.90 -10.25
CA ALA A 172 -15.31 6.37 -9.11
C ALA A 172 -15.90 7.51 -8.25
N ALA A 173 -15.12 8.56 -7.99
CA ALA A 173 -15.56 9.70 -7.20
C ALA A 173 -16.78 10.43 -7.81
N ARG A 174 -16.90 10.51 -9.15
CA ARG A 174 -18.10 11.05 -9.79
C ARG A 174 -19.35 10.24 -9.46
N ASP A 175 -19.26 8.92 -9.62
CA ASP A 175 -20.38 8.00 -9.32
C ASP A 175 -20.75 8.05 -7.83
N TYR A 176 -19.75 8.16 -6.95
CA TYR A 176 -19.98 8.26 -5.51
C TYR A 176 -20.50 9.62 -5.08
N ALA A 177 -20.10 10.72 -5.73
CA ALA A 177 -20.64 12.05 -5.48
C ALA A 177 -22.15 12.06 -5.70
N GLU A 178 -22.64 11.52 -6.83
CA GLU A 178 -24.08 11.41 -7.11
C GLU A 178 -24.81 10.62 -6.02
N ARG A 179 -24.26 9.46 -5.61
CA ARG A 179 -24.83 8.61 -4.54
C ARG A 179 -24.86 9.30 -3.16
N CYS A 180 -24.00 10.29 -2.95
CA CYS A 180 -23.92 11.07 -1.70
C CYS A 180 -24.69 12.41 -1.79
N GLY A 181 -25.36 12.70 -2.89
CA GLY A 181 -26.01 14.01 -3.15
C GLY A 181 -25.00 15.15 -3.24
N ALA A 182 -23.83 14.85 -3.78
CA ALA A 182 -22.73 15.79 -4.00
C ALA A 182 -22.45 15.94 -5.50
N ARG A 183 -21.55 16.86 -5.87
CA ARG A 183 -21.17 17.14 -7.26
C ARG A 183 -19.68 17.37 -7.38
N ILE A 184 -19.10 16.91 -8.49
CA ILE A 184 -17.75 17.30 -8.93
C ILE A 184 -17.90 18.50 -9.85
N LEU A 185 -17.27 19.61 -9.49
CA LEU A 185 -17.38 20.89 -10.22
C LEU A 185 -16.27 21.07 -11.25
N ASP A 186 -15.07 20.56 -10.96
CA ASP A 186 -13.91 20.63 -11.86
C ASP A 186 -12.96 19.46 -11.61
N GLU A 187 -12.20 19.06 -12.64
CA GLU A 187 -11.16 18.03 -12.58
C GLU A 187 -9.88 18.56 -13.20
N ILE A 188 -8.79 18.44 -12.47
CA ILE A 188 -7.49 18.97 -12.83
C ILE A 188 -6.45 17.85 -12.73
N TYR A 189 -5.71 17.65 -13.81
CA TYR A 189 -4.60 16.70 -13.83
C TYR A 189 -3.28 17.42 -14.06
N VAL A 190 -2.26 17.02 -13.31
CA VAL A 190 -0.89 17.55 -13.39
C VAL A 190 0.08 16.42 -13.69
N GLU A 191 1.17 16.72 -14.36
CA GLU A 191 2.21 15.71 -14.61
C GLU A 191 2.84 15.23 -13.30
N LEU A 192 3.07 13.90 -13.20
CA LEU A 192 3.74 13.31 -12.04
C LEU A 192 5.13 13.94 -11.87
N GLY A 193 5.43 14.43 -10.67
CA GLY A 193 6.65 15.18 -10.38
C GLY A 193 6.50 16.70 -10.56
N THR A 194 5.28 17.21 -10.77
CA THR A 194 5.00 18.64 -10.90
C THR A 194 5.54 19.45 -9.71
N ALA A 195 6.31 20.50 -10.02
CA ALA A 195 6.85 21.41 -9.02
C ALA A 195 5.95 22.62 -8.70
N LYS A 196 5.04 22.97 -9.60
CA LYS A 196 4.24 24.22 -9.52
C LYS A 196 2.75 23.95 -9.71
N PHE A 197 1.94 24.39 -8.75
CA PHE A 197 0.49 24.22 -8.74
C PHE A 197 -0.30 25.50 -8.99
N THR A 198 0.35 26.61 -9.38
CA THR A 198 -0.27 27.94 -9.50
C THR A 198 -1.54 27.95 -10.37
N ASN A 199 -1.53 27.27 -11.51
CA ASN A 199 -2.70 27.21 -12.39
C ASN A 199 -3.81 26.32 -11.82
N ALA A 200 -3.44 25.20 -11.21
CA ALA A 200 -4.38 24.29 -10.54
C ALA A 200 -5.07 25.01 -9.38
N LEU A 201 -4.32 25.71 -8.53
CA LEU A 201 -4.87 26.46 -7.39
C LEU A 201 -5.85 27.55 -7.82
N ARG A 202 -5.55 28.31 -8.89
CA ARG A 202 -6.50 29.31 -9.44
C ARG A 202 -7.80 28.67 -9.93
N ARG A 203 -7.73 27.51 -10.59
CA ARG A 203 -8.93 26.76 -11.03
C ARG A 203 -9.72 26.27 -9.82
N ILE A 204 -9.06 25.67 -8.82
CA ILE A 204 -9.69 25.23 -7.57
C ILE A 204 -10.40 26.39 -6.89
N GLU A 205 -9.72 27.53 -6.72
CA GLU A 205 -10.28 28.73 -6.08
C GLU A 205 -11.51 29.25 -6.81
N SER A 206 -11.48 29.28 -8.15
CA SER A 206 -12.60 29.76 -8.98
C SER A 206 -13.73 28.74 -9.16
N SER A 207 -13.55 27.49 -8.77
CA SER A 207 -14.54 26.41 -8.96
C SER A 207 -15.79 26.56 -8.07
N GLY A 208 -15.67 27.27 -6.95
CA GLY A 208 -16.73 27.32 -5.93
C GLY A 208 -16.86 26.03 -5.11
N ALA A 209 -15.88 25.12 -5.17
CA ALA A 209 -15.90 23.89 -4.40
C ALA A 209 -15.73 24.15 -2.89
N GLN A 210 -16.33 23.31 -2.08
CA GLN A 210 -16.16 23.27 -0.62
C GLN A 210 -15.00 22.40 -0.19
N GLY A 211 -14.62 21.46 -1.03
CA GLY A 211 -13.51 20.54 -0.79
C GLY A 211 -12.80 20.11 -2.05
N VAL A 212 -11.58 19.61 -1.87
CA VAL A 212 -10.72 19.06 -2.91
C VAL A 212 -10.52 17.58 -2.67
N LEU A 213 -10.87 16.74 -3.65
CA LEU A 213 -10.45 15.35 -3.73
C LEU A 213 -9.04 15.31 -4.32
N MET A 214 -8.09 14.86 -3.53
CA MET A 214 -6.67 14.91 -3.87
C MET A 214 -6.13 13.51 -4.17
N PHE A 215 -5.76 13.25 -5.44
CA PHE A 215 -5.16 12.01 -5.92
C PHE A 215 -3.72 12.27 -6.40
N LEU A 216 -2.90 12.79 -5.51
CA LEU A 216 -1.49 13.13 -5.74
C LEU A 216 -0.58 12.19 -4.97
N VAL A 217 0.56 11.81 -5.55
CA VAL A 217 1.48 10.83 -4.97
C VAL A 217 2.63 11.50 -4.22
N GLY A 218 2.83 11.10 -2.98
CA GLY A 218 4.03 11.41 -2.18
C GLY A 218 4.41 12.89 -2.21
N ASN A 219 5.57 13.19 -2.79
CA ASN A 219 6.08 14.56 -2.84
C ASN A 219 5.20 15.55 -3.61
N ASP A 220 4.38 15.09 -4.55
CA ASP A 220 3.48 15.99 -5.28
C ASP A 220 2.35 16.46 -4.37
N ALA A 221 1.78 15.57 -3.54
CA ALA A 221 0.83 15.95 -2.50
C ALA A 221 1.46 16.89 -1.45
N VAL A 222 2.70 16.64 -1.03
CA VAL A 222 3.43 17.52 -0.11
C VAL A 222 3.56 18.94 -0.68
N ARG A 223 4.00 19.06 -1.93
CA ARG A 223 4.15 20.36 -2.62
C ARG A 223 2.81 21.05 -2.80
N PHE A 224 1.78 20.30 -3.19
CA PHE A 224 0.43 20.82 -3.34
C PHE A 224 -0.11 21.36 -2.02
N ASN A 225 0.00 20.60 -0.92
CA ASN A 225 -0.49 21.01 0.39
C ASN A 225 0.18 22.31 0.87
N ARG A 226 1.51 22.43 0.69
CA ARG A 226 2.23 23.67 1.00
C ARG A 226 1.74 24.86 0.14
N ALA A 227 1.55 24.64 -1.15
CA ALA A 227 1.09 25.67 -2.06
C ALA A 227 -0.38 26.06 -1.78
N PHE A 228 -1.22 25.10 -1.40
CA PHE A 228 -2.63 25.30 -1.04
C PHE A 228 -2.76 26.16 0.22
N ALA A 229 -2.00 25.85 1.28
CA ALA A 229 -1.95 26.66 2.51
C ALA A 229 -1.36 28.05 2.26
N ALA A 230 -0.27 28.16 1.48
CA ALA A 230 0.33 29.44 1.15
C ALA A 230 -0.63 30.36 0.34
N ALA A 231 -1.60 29.78 -0.37
CA ALA A 231 -2.68 30.50 -1.04
C ALA A 231 -3.87 30.83 -0.12
N GLY A 232 -3.85 30.41 1.17
CA GLY A 232 -4.94 30.61 2.14
C GLY A 232 -6.22 29.83 1.81
N LEU A 233 -6.12 28.79 0.96
CA LEU A 233 -7.26 27.98 0.57
C LEU A 233 -7.71 27.01 1.67
N ASP A 234 -6.84 26.61 2.54
CA ASP A 234 -7.09 25.77 3.72
C ASP A 234 -8.00 26.42 4.79
N GLU A 235 -8.18 27.75 4.72
CA GLU A 235 -9.15 28.45 5.56
C GLU A 235 -10.60 28.31 5.05
N ARG A 236 -10.78 27.90 3.80
CA ARG A 236 -12.07 27.91 3.10
C ARG A 236 -12.51 26.57 2.53
N MET A 237 -11.57 25.67 2.32
CA MET A 237 -11.80 24.38 1.66
C MET A 237 -11.15 23.25 2.43
N LEU A 238 -11.85 22.13 2.54
CA LEU A 238 -11.29 20.87 3.06
C LEU A 238 -10.60 20.08 1.94
N ARG A 239 -9.72 19.17 2.33
CA ARG A 239 -9.08 18.21 1.40
C ARG A 239 -9.40 16.79 1.85
N LEU A 240 -9.85 15.94 0.93
CA LEU A 240 -10.01 14.51 1.15
C LEU A 240 -9.11 13.75 0.20
N THR A 241 -8.39 12.78 0.72
CA THR A 241 -7.49 11.93 -0.07
C THR A 241 -7.58 10.48 0.41
N SER A 242 -7.15 9.56 -0.43
CA SER A 242 -6.89 8.17 -0.08
C SER A 242 -5.39 7.85 0.07
N LEU A 243 -4.54 8.87 -0.09
CA LEU A 243 -3.08 8.74 0.00
C LEU A 243 -2.48 9.98 0.68
N MET A 244 -2.46 9.95 1.99
CA MET A 244 -1.74 10.90 2.83
C MET A 244 -1.25 10.17 4.07
N GLU A 245 0.06 10.20 4.28
CA GLU A 245 0.77 9.36 5.23
C GLU A 245 1.51 10.22 6.28
N GLU A 246 1.93 9.61 7.39
CA GLU A 246 2.63 10.28 8.49
C GLU A 246 3.88 11.03 8.01
N ASN A 247 4.71 10.38 7.17
CA ASN A 247 5.91 11.02 6.59
C ASN A 247 5.56 12.19 5.64
N MET A 248 4.38 12.16 5.00
CA MET A 248 3.92 13.26 4.16
C MET A 248 3.40 14.43 5.00
N LEU A 249 2.77 14.19 6.17
CA LEU A 249 2.43 15.25 7.13
C LEU A 249 3.70 15.96 7.59
N LEU A 250 4.71 15.20 8.05
CA LEU A 250 6.00 15.72 8.46
C LEU A 250 6.67 16.55 7.35
N ALA A 251 6.68 16.03 6.12
CA ALA A 251 7.24 16.73 4.98
C ALA A 251 6.43 17.96 4.58
N SER A 252 5.12 17.97 4.77
CA SER A 252 4.26 19.14 4.49
C SER A 252 4.48 20.26 5.49
N GLY A 253 4.68 19.92 6.76
CA GLY A 253 4.75 20.83 7.91
C GLY A 253 3.36 21.21 8.42
N ALA A 254 3.24 21.43 9.74
CA ALA A 254 1.97 21.66 10.44
C ALA A 254 1.09 22.75 9.81
N ALA A 255 1.69 23.84 9.32
CA ALA A 255 0.97 24.94 8.66
C ALA A 255 0.27 24.54 7.36
N ALA A 256 0.61 23.37 6.76
CA ALA A 256 0.06 22.95 5.49
C ALA A 256 -0.90 21.74 5.62
N THR A 257 -1.16 21.25 6.83
CA THR A 257 -1.96 20.05 7.08
C THR A 257 -3.40 20.34 7.52
N LYS A 258 -3.72 21.58 7.88
CA LYS A 258 -5.07 22.01 8.30
C LYS A 258 -6.14 21.61 7.27
N GLY A 259 -7.19 20.93 7.73
CA GLY A 259 -8.33 20.55 6.89
C GLY A 259 -8.10 19.37 5.95
N ILE A 260 -7.02 18.59 6.14
CA ILE A 260 -6.81 17.31 5.43
C ILE A 260 -7.55 16.19 6.15
N TYR A 261 -8.30 15.42 5.39
CA TYR A 261 -8.92 14.15 5.77
C TYR A 261 -8.35 13.05 4.88
N THR A 262 -8.07 11.88 5.46
CA THR A 262 -7.54 10.75 4.69
C THR A 262 -8.19 9.44 5.13
N ALA A 263 -8.33 8.52 4.17
CA ALA A 263 -8.90 7.19 4.41
C ALA A 263 -7.86 6.12 4.11
N SER A 264 -7.53 5.29 5.09
CA SER A 264 -6.53 4.23 4.95
C SER A 264 -6.87 3.01 5.80
N GLY A 265 -6.30 1.86 5.47
CA GLY A 265 -6.41 0.63 6.26
C GLY A 265 -5.58 0.63 7.54
N PHE A 266 -4.58 1.51 7.62
CA PHE A 266 -3.69 1.61 8.78
C PHE A 266 -3.32 3.07 9.05
N PHE A 267 -3.17 3.43 10.32
CA PHE A 267 -2.52 4.64 10.83
C PHE A 267 -1.70 4.24 12.06
N GLU A 268 -0.51 4.80 12.20
CA GLU A 268 0.32 4.58 13.40
C GLU A 268 -0.44 4.97 14.68
N SER A 269 -1.25 6.02 14.60
CA SER A 269 -2.08 6.52 15.70
C SER A 269 -3.35 5.68 15.98
N ALA A 270 -3.70 4.69 15.14
CA ALA A 270 -4.85 3.84 15.38
C ALA A 270 -4.59 2.90 16.56
N ALA A 271 -5.22 3.18 17.70
CA ALA A 271 -5.02 2.45 18.95
C ALA A 271 -5.77 1.10 18.98
N THR A 272 -5.46 0.21 18.03
CA THR A 272 -5.91 -1.18 18.06
C THR A 272 -4.86 -2.07 18.72
N PRO A 273 -5.22 -3.17 19.40
CA PRO A 273 -4.25 -4.08 20.00
C PRO A 273 -3.19 -4.58 19.00
N GLU A 274 -3.63 -4.97 17.81
CA GLU A 274 -2.78 -5.50 16.73
C GLU A 274 -1.87 -4.42 16.15
N GLY A 275 -2.40 -3.20 15.95
CA GLY A 275 -1.62 -2.05 15.48
C GLY A 275 -0.55 -1.65 16.49
N LEU A 276 -0.90 -1.55 17.77
CA LEU A 276 0.04 -1.20 18.85
C LEU A 276 1.14 -2.26 19.02
N ASP A 277 0.81 -3.56 18.91
CA ASP A 277 1.79 -4.64 18.90
C ASP A 277 2.76 -4.51 17.73
N PHE A 278 2.25 -4.24 16.53
CA PHE A 278 3.07 -4.03 15.34
C PHE A 278 4.02 -2.84 15.49
N VAL A 279 3.52 -1.67 15.94
CA VAL A 279 4.34 -0.49 16.23
C VAL A 279 5.43 -0.82 17.25
N GLY A 280 5.08 -1.57 18.32
CA GLY A 280 6.04 -2.02 19.33
C GLY A 280 7.16 -2.90 18.75
N ARG A 281 6.83 -3.87 17.90
CA ARG A 281 7.80 -4.75 17.23
C ARG A 281 8.68 -3.98 16.24
N TYR A 282 8.08 -3.08 15.46
CA TYR A 282 8.79 -2.21 14.54
C TYR A 282 9.80 -1.32 15.26
N THR A 283 9.37 -0.61 16.30
CA THR A 283 10.21 0.27 17.11
C THR A 283 11.31 -0.50 17.84
N THR A 284 11.01 -1.68 18.36
CA THR A 284 12.01 -2.55 19.02
C THR A 284 13.11 -2.97 18.05
N ARG A 285 12.77 -3.26 16.79
CA ARG A 285 13.72 -3.71 15.79
C ARG A 285 14.61 -2.59 15.26
N TYR A 286 14.03 -1.42 14.98
CA TYR A 286 14.73 -0.35 14.26
C TYR A 286 15.16 0.83 15.16
N GLY A 287 14.61 0.92 16.37
CA GLY A 287 14.98 1.96 17.33
C GLY A 287 14.61 3.37 16.89
N PRO A 288 15.30 4.40 17.43
CA PRO A 288 14.99 5.80 17.16
C PRO A 288 15.30 6.26 15.72
N GLU A 289 16.11 5.51 14.99
CA GLU A 289 16.43 5.79 13.58
C GLU A 289 15.48 5.09 12.60
N ALA A 290 14.40 4.48 13.11
CA ALA A 290 13.38 3.82 12.30
C ALA A 290 12.82 4.78 11.25
N PRO A 291 12.65 4.36 9.98
CA PRO A 291 11.85 5.13 9.03
C PRO A 291 10.46 5.40 9.60
N VAL A 292 9.89 6.57 9.31
CA VAL A 292 8.54 6.92 9.77
C VAL A 292 7.56 5.87 9.30
N LEU A 293 6.94 5.17 10.26
CA LEU A 293 5.95 4.15 9.96
C LEU A 293 4.72 4.79 9.32
N ASN A 294 4.19 4.15 8.30
CA ASN A 294 3.03 4.61 7.55
C ASN A 294 2.32 3.42 6.90
N SER A 295 1.12 3.66 6.38
CA SER A 295 0.29 2.63 5.75
C SER A 295 0.96 1.97 4.54
N MET A 296 1.81 2.69 3.78
CA MET A 296 2.51 2.12 2.62
C MET A 296 3.58 1.11 3.04
N GLY A 297 4.30 1.42 4.12
CA GLY A 297 5.25 0.48 4.73
C GLY A 297 4.52 -0.72 5.32
N GLU A 298 3.50 -0.49 6.12
CA GLU A 298 2.70 -1.55 6.73
C GLU A 298 2.09 -2.47 5.65
N SER A 299 1.62 -1.92 4.53
CA SER A 299 1.10 -2.74 3.43
C SER A 299 2.15 -3.67 2.80
N CYS A 300 3.44 -3.28 2.80
CA CYS A 300 4.53 -4.17 2.38
C CYS A 300 4.77 -5.32 3.38
N TYR A 301 4.59 -5.08 4.68
CA TYR A 301 4.56 -6.14 5.68
C TYR A 301 3.42 -7.13 5.39
N GLU A 302 2.19 -6.63 5.16
CA GLU A 302 1.02 -7.43 4.80
C GLU A 302 1.25 -8.21 3.48
N GLY A 303 1.94 -7.63 2.50
CA GLY A 303 2.24 -8.29 1.24
C GLY A 303 3.10 -9.55 1.42
N VAL A 304 4.13 -9.49 2.25
CA VAL A 304 4.96 -10.65 2.60
C VAL A 304 4.17 -11.67 3.41
N ARG A 305 3.34 -11.23 4.36
CA ARG A 305 2.49 -12.10 5.18
C ARG A 305 1.45 -12.84 4.34
N LEU A 306 0.77 -12.14 3.43
CA LEU A 306 -0.20 -12.75 2.52
C LEU A 306 0.46 -13.78 1.59
N LEU A 307 1.62 -13.44 1.01
CA LEU A 307 2.36 -14.38 0.16
C LEU A 307 2.72 -15.66 0.93
N ALA A 308 3.25 -15.51 2.14
CA ALA A 308 3.58 -16.63 3.01
C ALA A 308 2.35 -17.48 3.36
N ALA A 309 1.22 -16.85 3.69
CA ALA A 309 -0.03 -17.53 4.02
C ALA A 309 -0.60 -18.30 2.81
N LEU A 310 -0.55 -17.72 1.61
CA LEU A 310 -0.96 -18.37 0.36
C LEU A 310 -0.12 -19.61 0.08
N ILE A 311 1.22 -19.49 0.12
CA ILE A 311 2.14 -20.61 -0.13
C ILE A 311 1.96 -21.71 0.91
N GLN A 312 1.86 -21.34 2.18
CA GLN A 312 1.66 -22.30 3.28
C GLN A 312 0.33 -23.06 3.12
N ARG A 313 -0.74 -22.35 2.75
CA ARG A 313 -2.07 -22.93 2.54
C ARG A 313 -2.12 -23.85 1.32
N ALA A 314 -1.45 -23.48 0.23
CA ALA A 314 -1.40 -24.28 -1.01
C ALA A 314 -0.42 -25.48 -0.90
N GLY A 315 0.57 -25.41 -0.01
CA GLY A 315 1.67 -26.39 0.06
C GLY A 315 2.58 -26.38 -1.19
N ARG A 316 2.49 -25.32 -2.00
CA ARG A 316 3.21 -25.15 -3.27
C ARG A 316 3.29 -23.67 -3.66
N LEU A 317 4.13 -23.35 -4.65
CA LEU A 317 4.44 -21.95 -5.01
C LEU A 317 3.85 -21.52 -6.37
N ASP A 318 3.37 -22.42 -7.19
CA ASP A 318 2.90 -22.07 -8.54
C ASP A 318 1.56 -21.31 -8.51
N VAL A 319 1.38 -20.45 -9.49
CA VAL A 319 0.20 -19.58 -9.62
C VAL A 319 -1.13 -20.34 -9.57
N PRO A 320 -1.34 -21.45 -10.31
CA PRO A 320 -2.59 -22.20 -10.21
C PRO A 320 -2.90 -22.74 -8.80
N GLY A 321 -1.86 -23.22 -8.10
CA GLY A 321 -2.00 -23.72 -6.73
C GLY A 321 -2.43 -22.61 -5.76
N LEU A 322 -1.81 -21.44 -5.84
CA LEU A 322 -2.18 -20.31 -4.99
C LEU A 322 -3.58 -19.78 -5.31
N CYS A 323 -3.93 -19.66 -6.58
CA CYS A 323 -5.28 -19.23 -6.99
C CYS A 323 -6.37 -20.19 -6.48
N SER A 324 -6.09 -21.50 -6.43
CA SER A 324 -7.09 -22.49 -5.98
C SER A 324 -7.45 -22.39 -4.50
N VAL A 325 -6.60 -21.80 -3.67
CA VAL A 325 -6.80 -21.65 -2.22
C VAL A 325 -7.10 -20.22 -1.79
N ALA A 326 -7.02 -19.25 -2.69
CA ALA A 326 -7.04 -17.83 -2.39
C ALA A 326 -8.21 -17.43 -1.46
N ASP A 327 -9.44 -17.80 -1.81
CA ASP A 327 -10.64 -17.44 -1.02
C ASP A 327 -10.74 -18.19 0.33
N THR A 328 -9.79 -19.05 0.66
CA THR A 328 -9.69 -19.75 1.96
C THR A 328 -8.57 -19.20 2.85
N VAL A 329 -7.85 -18.20 2.38
CA VAL A 329 -6.70 -17.62 3.09
C VAL A 329 -7.16 -16.45 3.95
N GLY A 330 -6.81 -16.51 5.22
CA GLY A 330 -6.92 -15.42 6.17
C GLY A 330 -5.76 -15.50 7.16
N TYR A 331 -5.42 -14.39 7.78
CA TYR A 331 -4.38 -14.31 8.81
C TYR A 331 -4.61 -13.10 9.72
N GLY A 332 -4.02 -13.13 10.91
CA GLY A 332 -3.91 -11.98 11.81
C GLY A 332 -2.70 -11.12 11.47
N GLY A 333 -2.89 -9.82 11.35
CA GLY A 333 -1.85 -8.83 11.05
C GLY A 333 -2.10 -7.50 11.75
N PRO A 334 -1.32 -6.45 11.44
CA PRO A 334 -1.49 -5.11 12.02
C PRO A 334 -2.90 -4.52 11.85
N ARG A 335 -3.60 -4.92 10.78
CA ARG A 335 -5.00 -4.52 10.47
C ARG A 335 -6.04 -5.38 11.18
N GLY A 336 -5.63 -6.31 12.05
CA GLY A 336 -6.47 -7.33 12.68
C GLY A 336 -6.61 -8.59 11.82
N GLU A 337 -7.71 -9.32 12.01
CA GLU A 337 -8.04 -10.48 11.18
C GLU A 337 -8.48 -10.01 9.79
N VAL A 338 -7.77 -10.51 8.78
CA VAL A 338 -8.02 -10.20 7.36
C VAL A 338 -8.22 -11.48 6.56
N HIS A 339 -9.06 -11.40 5.54
CA HIS A 339 -9.38 -12.53 4.65
C HIS A 339 -9.29 -12.10 3.19
N LEU A 340 -8.78 -13.00 2.35
CA LEU A 340 -8.74 -12.77 0.92
C LEU A 340 -10.09 -13.19 0.31
N GLN A 341 -10.68 -12.30 -0.49
CA GLN A 341 -11.92 -12.54 -1.23
C GLN A 341 -11.73 -12.11 -2.68
N LYS A 342 -11.87 -13.04 -3.63
CA LYS A 342 -11.67 -12.77 -5.06
C LYS A 342 -10.35 -12.07 -5.33
N CYS A 343 -9.27 -12.57 -4.72
CA CYS A 343 -7.92 -12.03 -4.79
C CYS A 343 -7.73 -10.62 -4.15
N HIS A 344 -8.71 -10.08 -3.43
CA HIS A 344 -8.60 -8.81 -2.68
C HIS A 344 -8.71 -9.06 -1.19
N LEU A 345 -7.91 -8.35 -0.42
CA LEU A 345 -7.97 -8.39 1.03
C LEU A 345 -9.20 -7.62 1.52
N ASP A 346 -10.04 -8.28 2.33
CA ASP A 346 -11.13 -7.61 3.04
C ASP A 346 -10.58 -7.03 4.35
N GLN A 347 -10.73 -5.73 4.54
CA GLN A 347 -10.10 -4.99 5.63
C GLN A 347 -10.96 -3.82 6.11
N ARG A 348 -10.70 -3.36 7.33
CA ARG A 348 -11.29 -2.15 7.87
C ARG A 348 -10.60 -0.92 7.27
N ILE A 349 -11.38 0.12 7.01
CA ILE A 349 -10.86 1.42 6.59
C ILE A 349 -11.14 2.43 7.70
N TYR A 350 -10.13 3.19 8.06
CA TYR A 350 -10.23 4.30 8.99
C TYR A 350 -10.35 5.61 8.22
N LEU A 351 -11.10 6.58 8.77
CA LEU A 351 -11.08 7.97 8.39
C LEU A 351 -10.34 8.74 9.47
N ALA A 352 -9.31 9.44 9.10
CA ALA A 352 -8.54 10.30 9.99
C ALA A 352 -8.49 11.74 9.47
N ARG A 353 -8.30 12.68 10.39
CA ARG A 353 -8.02 14.08 10.12
C ARG A 353 -6.57 14.38 10.52
N ALA A 354 -5.89 15.17 9.72
CA ALA A 354 -4.61 15.70 10.13
C ALA A 354 -4.78 16.71 11.27
N ASP A 355 -4.03 16.49 12.34
CA ASP A 355 -3.89 17.38 13.49
C ASP A 355 -2.40 17.71 13.64
N ASP A 356 -2.00 18.86 13.12
CA ASP A 356 -0.61 19.25 12.93
C ASP A 356 0.20 18.20 12.14
N LEU A 357 1.04 17.44 12.81
CA LEU A 357 1.93 16.43 12.21
C LEU A 357 1.51 14.98 12.51
N GLN A 358 0.31 14.79 13.04
CA GLN A 358 -0.24 13.48 13.39
C GLN A 358 -1.63 13.29 12.76
N PHE A 359 -2.12 12.06 12.79
CA PHE A 359 -3.49 11.74 12.42
C PHE A 359 -4.36 11.51 13.66
N ASP A 360 -5.49 12.19 13.70
CA ASP A 360 -6.60 11.94 14.63
C ASP A 360 -7.61 11.01 13.93
N VAL A 361 -7.69 9.77 14.37
CA VAL A 361 -8.62 8.77 13.81
C VAL A 361 -10.03 9.06 14.31
N ILE A 362 -10.91 9.46 13.38
CA ILE A 362 -12.27 9.91 13.69
C ILE A 362 -13.24 8.72 13.76
N THR A 363 -13.19 7.84 12.79
CA THR A 363 -14.12 6.71 12.65
C THR A 363 -13.53 5.62 11.75
N SER A 364 -14.22 4.49 11.66
CA SER A 364 -13.85 3.40 10.74
C SER A 364 -15.06 2.81 10.02
N PHE A 365 -14.80 2.21 8.86
CA PHE A 365 -15.80 1.57 8.00
C PHE A 365 -15.41 0.11 7.75
N ARG A 366 -16.41 -0.79 7.69
CA ARG A 366 -16.24 -2.18 7.23
C ARG A 366 -17.06 -2.37 5.94
N ARG A 367 -16.60 -3.24 5.05
CA ARG A 367 -17.28 -3.48 3.77
C ARG A 367 -18.73 -3.95 3.95
N ALA A 368 -19.01 -4.83 4.90
CA ALA A 368 -20.35 -5.33 5.20
C ALA A 368 -21.37 -4.27 5.68
N GLN A 369 -20.91 -3.09 6.13
CA GLN A 369 -21.79 -2.00 6.58
C GLN A 369 -22.16 -1.00 5.48
N GLN A 370 -21.63 -1.20 4.25
CA GLN A 370 -21.84 -0.27 3.14
C GLN A 370 -23.13 -0.52 2.37
N ASP A 371 -23.70 -1.73 2.47
CA ASP A 371 -24.91 -2.15 1.72
C ASP A 371 -26.23 -1.91 2.48
N GLU A 372 -26.20 -1.56 3.78
CA GLU A 372 -27.40 -1.53 4.63
C GLU A 372 -27.95 -0.14 4.97
N ARG A 373 -27.45 0.99 4.35
CA ARG A 373 -28.00 2.32 4.68
C ARG A 373 -28.09 3.27 3.50
#